data_e33f2f77a3c0967cc7b361b4c94a42aa
#
_entry.id   e33f2f77a3c0967cc7b361b4c94a42aa
#
_cell.length_a   1.000
_cell.length_b   1.000
_cell.length_c   1.000
_cell.angle_alpha   90.00
_cell.angle_beta   90.00
_cell.angle_gamma   90.00
#
_symmetry.space_group_name_H-M   'P 1'
#
loop_
_entity.id
_entity.type
_entity.pdbx_description
1 polymer ?
#
loop_
_entity_poly.entity_id
_entity_poly.type
_entity_poly.pdbx_seq_one_letter_code
_entity_poly.pdbx_strand_id
1 'polypeptide(L)'
;DDTPQKVLDSLKKLNIILILNKKPKDFGWSNINLQIHSTAQAIQCAKKLSLKYLAKTRTDCRVYSPNFLIYCKTLLELFPINNNKNARIISTDHSGKHMPYKLGDIFQFGRLEEMELFWKESYWENDIKKIYSGKKIINDTPVVSEIYLTTKYLINLKYVLKWDLECWW
;
A
#
# COMPACT_ATOMS: atom_id res chain seq x y z
N ASP A 1 0.19 -3.56 -22.43
CA ASP A 1 -0.11 -2.22 -21.96
C ASP A 1 -1.03 -1.55 -22.97
N ASP A 2 -2.23 -1.14 -22.55
CA ASP A 2 -3.26 -0.55 -23.42
C ASP A 2 -3.19 0.99 -23.38
N THR A 3 -2.12 1.55 -22.85
CA THR A 3 -1.96 3.01 -22.75
C THR A 3 -1.78 3.58 -24.16
N PRO A 4 -2.65 4.51 -24.60
CA PRO A 4 -2.54 5.11 -25.92
C PRO A 4 -1.18 5.75 -26.15
N GLN A 5 -0.60 5.55 -27.34
CA GLN A 5 0.74 6.06 -27.67
C GLN A 5 0.88 7.56 -27.44
N LYS A 6 -0.16 8.34 -27.76
CA LYS A 6 -0.19 9.80 -27.52
C LYS A 6 0.02 10.16 -26.04
N VAL A 7 -0.51 9.35 -25.11
CA VAL A 7 -0.32 9.54 -23.66
C VAL A 7 1.11 9.21 -23.27
N LEU A 8 1.64 8.10 -23.78
CA LEU A 8 3.03 7.72 -23.54
C LEU A 8 4.01 8.79 -24.02
N ASP A 9 3.77 9.36 -25.20
CA ASP A 9 4.62 10.40 -25.77
C ASP A 9 4.53 11.72 -24.98
N SER A 10 3.38 12.00 -24.40
CA SER A 10 3.21 13.13 -23.49
C SER A 10 3.94 12.92 -22.17
N LEU A 11 3.88 11.71 -21.60
CA LEU A 11 4.57 11.36 -20.37
C LEU A 11 6.10 11.36 -20.53
N LYS A 12 6.60 10.90 -21.67
CA LYS A 12 8.05 10.91 -21.99
C LYS A 12 8.66 12.33 -22.03
N LYS A 13 7.84 13.35 -22.25
CA LYS A 13 8.30 14.76 -22.23
C LYS A 13 8.47 15.30 -20.81
N LEU A 14 7.95 14.59 -19.80
CA LEU A 14 8.10 14.96 -18.41
C LEU A 14 9.42 14.40 -17.87
N ASN A 15 10.00 15.09 -16.89
CA ASN A 15 11.19 14.57 -16.19
C ASN A 15 10.81 13.47 -15.18
N ILE A 16 10.36 12.33 -15.70
CA ILE A 16 9.90 11.17 -14.91
C ILE A 16 10.50 9.88 -15.47
N ILE A 17 10.57 8.87 -14.62
CA ILE A 17 10.88 7.50 -15.04
C ILE A 17 9.55 6.79 -15.31
N LEU A 18 9.32 6.44 -16.57
CA LEU A 18 8.13 5.74 -17.00
C LEU A 18 8.38 4.22 -16.96
N ILE A 19 7.61 3.52 -16.12
CA ILE A 19 7.66 2.07 -16.00
C ILE A 19 6.42 1.48 -16.67
N LEU A 20 6.61 0.77 -17.78
CA LEU A 20 5.54 0.08 -18.48
C LEU A 20 5.43 -1.35 -17.98
N ASN A 21 4.31 -1.69 -17.37
CA ASN A 21 4.06 -2.99 -16.78
C ASN A 21 3.17 -3.85 -17.68
N LYS A 22 3.48 -5.15 -17.77
CA LYS A 22 2.50 -6.12 -18.28
C LYS A 22 1.41 -6.32 -17.23
N LYS A 23 0.16 -6.33 -17.65
CA LYS A 23 -0.96 -6.61 -16.74
C LYS A 23 -0.85 -8.04 -16.18
N PRO A 24 -1.08 -8.25 -14.89
CA PRO A 24 -1.21 -9.60 -14.34
C PRO A 24 -2.41 -10.31 -15.00
N LYS A 25 -2.37 -11.64 -15.06
CA LYS A 25 -3.46 -12.45 -15.65
C LYS A 25 -4.76 -12.32 -14.85
N ASP A 26 -4.66 -12.22 -13.54
CA ASP A 26 -5.78 -11.99 -12.62
C ASP A 26 -5.59 -10.63 -11.97
N PHE A 27 -6.61 -9.78 -12.06
CA PHE A 27 -6.58 -8.44 -11.47
C PHE A 27 -6.86 -8.44 -9.97
N GLY A 28 -7.37 -9.57 -9.44
CA GLY A 28 -7.78 -9.69 -8.06
C GLY A 28 -9.00 -8.83 -7.72
N TRP A 29 -9.48 -8.96 -6.50
CA TRP A 29 -10.60 -8.15 -6.01
C TRP A 29 -10.26 -6.65 -6.06
N SER A 30 -11.16 -5.83 -6.59
CA SER A 30 -10.95 -4.38 -6.73
C SER A 30 -9.63 -3.99 -7.41
N ASN A 31 -9.14 -4.80 -8.34
CA ASN A 31 -7.89 -4.58 -9.08
C ASN A 31 -6.63 -4.54 -8.18
N ILE A 32 -6.65 -5.19 -7.03
CA ILE A 32 -5.55 -5.18 -6.06
C ILE A 32 -4.24 -5.70 -6.66
N ASN A 33 -4.30 -6.72 -7.52
CA ASN A 33 -3.12 -7.29 -8.16
C ASN A 33 -2.43 -6.31 -9.13
N LEU A 34 -3.20 -5.40 -9.75
CA LEU A 34 -2.62 -4.32 -10.54
C LEU A 34 -1.82 -3.35 -9.66
N GLN A 35 -2.35 -3.02 -8.48
CA GLN A 35 -1.67 -2.13 -7.54
C GLN A 35 -0.40 -2.79 -6.99
N ILE A 36 -0.49 -4.04 -6.53
CA ILE A 36 0.67 -4.81 -6.03
C ILE A 36 1.74 -4.86 -7.11
N HIS A 37 1.38 -5.25 -8.32
CA HIS A 37 2.33 -5.39 -9.42
C HIS A 37 3.02 -4.07 -9.76
N SER A 38 2.25 -3.01 -9.97
CA SER A 38 2.82 -1.71 -10.36
C SER A 38 3.70 -1.11 -9.26
N THR A 39 3.27 -1.23 -8.00
CA THR A 39 4.04 -0.70 -6.86
C THR A 39 5.32 -1.52 -6.65
N ALA A 40 5.28 -2.85 -6.79
CA ALA A 40 6.47 -3.68 -6.71
C ALA A 40 7.52 -3.29 -7.77
N GLN A 41 7.12 -3.02 -9.01
CA GLN A 41 8.02 -2.56 -10.06
C GLN A 41 8.62 -1.18 -9.75
N ALA A 42 7.82 -0.26 -9.20
CA ALA A 42 8.30 1.05 -8.76
C ALA A 42 9.32 0.92 -7.61
N ILE A 43 9.10 0.01 -6.66
CA ILE A 43 10.04 -0.29 -5.56
C ILE A 43 11.36 -0.82 -6.13
N GLN A 44 11.34 -1.74 -7.09
CA GLN A 44 12.56 -2.24 -7.72
C GLN A 44 13.34 -1.12 -8.42
N CYS A 45 12.64 -0.20 -9.08
CA CYS A 45 13.26 0.99 -9.66
C CYS A 45 13.90 1.88 -8.58
N ALA A 46 13.17 2.15 -7.49
CA ALA A 46 13.66 2.95 -6.37
C ALA A 46 14.90 2.34 -5.71
N LYS A 47 14.97 1.00 -5.60
CA LYS A 47 16.16 0.27 -5.10
C LYS A 47 17.36 0.49 -6.01
N LYS A 48 17.19 0.38 -7.32
CA LYS A 48 18.30 0.64 -8.30
C LYS A 48 18.83 2.06 -8.20
N LEU A 49 17.98 3.01 -7.79
CA LEU A 49 18.35 4.41 -7.59
C LEU A 49 18.86 4.69 -6.16
N SER A 50 18.95 3.68 -5.31
CA SER A 50 19.39 3.80 -3.91
C SER A 50 18.59 4.83 -3.11
N LEU A 51 17.29 4.93 -3.37
CA LEU A 51 16.41 5.86 -2.66
C LEU A 51 16.16 5.38 -1.23
N LYS A 52 16.11 6.32 -0.27
CA LYS A 52 15.90 6.03 1.15
C LYS A 52 14.42 6.00 1.54
N TYR A 53 13.61 6.81 0.90
CA TYR A 53 12.19 6.95 1.18
C TYR A 53 11.39 6.77 -0.10
N LEU A 54 10.17 6.31 0.05
CA LEU A 54 9.20 6.14 -1.04
C LEU A 54 7.86 6.73 -0.64
N ALA A 55 7.28 7.51 -1.56
CA ALA A 55 5.88 7.91 -1.50
C ALA A 55 5.11 7.18 -2.61
N LYS A 56 4.06 6.45 -2.25
CA LYS A 56 3.09 5.89 -3.20
C LYS A 56 1.85 6.77 -3.19
N THR A 57 1.43 7.19 -4.35
CA THR A 57 0.16 7.91 -4.53
C THR A 57 -0.57 7.37 -5.76
N ARG A 58 -1.82 7.81 -5.93
CA ARG A 58 -2.64 7.49 -7.08
C ARG A 58 -2.64 8.68 -8.04
N THR A 59 -2.85 8.40 -9.32
CA THR A 59 -2.88 9.44 -10.38
C THR A 59 -4.10 10.37 -10.27
N ASP A 60 -5.15 9.94 -9.57
CA ASP A 60 -6.35 10.72 -9.27
C ASP A 60 -6.25 11.54 -7.98
N CYS A 61 -5.10 11.49 -7.31
CA CYS A 61 -4.83 12.21 -6.06
C CYS A 61 -3.73 13.24 -6.24
N ARG A 62 -3.84 14.36 -5.55
CA ARG A 62 -2.85 15.44 -5.57
C ARG A 62 -2.46 15.84 -4.16
N VAL A 63 -1.18 16.05 -3.98
CA VAL A 63 -0.63 16.67 -2.78
C VAL A 63 -0.38 18.14 -3.08
N TYR A 64 -1.05 19.03 -2.35
CA TYR A 64 -0.96 20.48 -2.61
C TYR A 64 0.12 21.17 -1.77
N SER A 65 0.43 20.65 -0.59
CA SER A 65 1.45 21.27 0.26
C SER A 65 2.86 20.99 -0.28
N PRO A 66 3.67 22.01 -0.56
CA PRO A 66 5.03 21.81 -1.05
C PRO A 66 5.93 21.11 -0.02
N ASN A 67 5.63 21.22 1.27
CA ASN A 67 6.42 20.62 2.36
C ASN A 67 5.86 19.29 2.87
N PHE A 68 4.89 18.73 2.19
CA PHE A 68 4.20 17.52 2.67
C PHE A 68 5.14 16.32 2.88
N LEU A 69 6.06 16.08 1.96
CA LEU A 69 7.02 14.98 2.09
C LEU A 69 8.03 15.24 3.22
N ILE A 70 8.43 16.48 3.44
CA ILE A 70 9.27 16.86 4.58
C ILE A 70 8.52 16.62 5.88
N TYR A 71 7.25 17.00 5.95
CA TYR A 71 6.38 16.73 7.09
C TYR A 71 6.27 15.23 7.37
N CYS A 72 6.00 14.42 6.36
CA CYS A 72 5.94 12.95 6.50
C CYS A 72 7.27 12.39 7.03
N LYS A 73 8.40 12.84 6.49
CA LYS A 73 9.72 12.43 6.98
C LYS A 73 9.91 12.79 8.45
N THR A 74 9.56 14.02 8.83
CA THR A 74 9.64 14.49 10.22
C THR A 74 8.77 13.65 11.15
N LEU A 75 7.56 13.24 10.73
CA LEU A 75 6.73 12.33 11.52
C LEU A 75 7.41 10.98 11.76
N LEU A 76 8.06 10.40 10.76
CA LEU A 76 8.80 9.14 10.94
C LEU A 76 9.98 9.28 11.91
N GLU A 77 10.61 10.46 11.95
CA GLU A 77 11.73 10.75 12.84
C GLU A 77 11.28 11.05 14.27
N LEU A 78 10.17 11.79 14.44
CA LEU A 78 9.61 12.14 15.75
C LEU A 78 8.95 10.96 16.47
N PHE A 79 8.43 10.02 15.73
CA PHE A 79 7.78 8.83 16.28
C PHE A 79 8.54 7.56 15.90
N PRO A 80 9.76 7.36 16.40
CA PRO A 80 10.54 6.17 16.10
C PRO A 80 9.86 4.94 16.70
N ILE A 81 10.13 3.77 16.14
CA ILE A 81 9.67 2.50 16.69
C ILE A 81 10.59 2.11 17.83
N ASN A 82 10.03 2.08 19.02
CA ASN A 82 10.76 1.70 20.23
C ASN A 82 10.84 0.18 20.37
N ASN A 83 11.23 -0.58 19.55
CA ASN A 83 11.57 -2.02 19.64
C ASN A 83 11.90 -2.50 18.23
N ASN A 84 12.80 -3.40 18.07
CA ASN A 84 13.27 -4.05 16.84
C ASN A 84 12.19 -4.62 15.89
N LYS A 85 10.94 -4.21 16.03
CA LYS A 85 9.84 -4.54 15.12
C LYS A 85 9.67 -3.37 14.16
N ASN A 86 10.26 -3.52 13.05
CA ASN A 86 10.46 -2.53 12.03
C ASN A 86 9.21 -2.39 11.20
N ALA A 87 8.48 -1.33 11.29
CA ALA A 87 7.80 -0.82 10.13
C ALA A 87 6.83 0.28 10.52
N ARG A 88 7.11 1.44 10.03
CA ARG A 88 6.19 2.55 10.10
C ARG A 88 5.94 3.07 8.71
N ILE A 89 4.67 3.04 8.33
CA ILE A 89 4.18 3.63 7.09
C ILE A 89 3.18 4.71 7.49
N ILE A 90 3.37 5.90 6.96
CA ILE A 90 2.39 6.96 7.05
C ILE A 90 1.38 6.73 5.94
N SER A 91 0.12 6.77 6.26
CA SER A 91 -0.98 6.66 5.32
C SER A 91 -2.00 7.74 5.58
N THR A 92 -2.63 8.21 4.52
CA THR A 92 -3.87 8.97 4.63
C THR A 92 -5.01 7.99 4.72
N ASP A 93 -5.71 7.97 5.83
CA ASP A 93 -6.85 7.10 6.01
C ASP A 93 -8.16 7.89 5.99
N HIS A 94 -9.12 7.34 5.27
CA HIS A 94 -10.53 7.73 5.35
C HIS A 94 -11.38 6.61 5.97
N SER A 95 -10.75 5.54 6.47
CA SER A 95 -11.48 4.46 7.09
C SER A 95 -12.09 4.92 8.38
N GLY A 96 -13.40 4.88 8.44
CA GLY A 96 -14.09 5.03 9.71
C GLY A 96 -13.59 3.98 10.72
N LYS A 97 -13.68 4.31 11.98
CA LYS A 97 -13.33 3.48 13.15
C LYS A 97 -13.90 2.05 13.14
N HIS A 98 -14.72 1.72 12.13
CA HIS A 98 -15.47 0.46 12.07
C HIS A 98 -14.82 -0.62 11.19
N MET A 99 -13.68 -0.33 10.54
CA MET A 99 -13.00 -1.28 9.67
C MET A 99 -11.62 -1.63 10.24
N PRO A 100 -11.51 -2.74 10.97
CA PRO A 100 -10.24 -3.18 11.52
C PRO A 100 -9.21 -3.41 10.42
N TYR A 101 -7.96 -3.08 10.70
CA TYR A 101 -6.83 -3.28 9.81
C TYR A 101 -6.93 -2.60 8.45
N LYS A 102 -7.74 -1.56 8.31
CA LYS A 102 -7.81 -0.80 7.08
C LYS A 102 -6.78 0.34 7.10
N LEU A 103 -5.71 0.20 6.35
CA LEU A 103 -4.76 1.26 6.07
C LEU A 103 -4.98 1.77 4.65
N GLY A 104 -5.26 3.06 4.50
CA GLY A 104 -5.54 3.65 3.18
C GLY A 104 -4.42 3.44 2.18
N ASP A 105 -4.78 3.16 0.93
CA ASP A 105 -3.85 2.92 -0.16
C ASP A 105 -3.68 4.13 -1.09
N ILE A 106 -4.43 5.20 -0.85
CA ILE A 106 -4.43 6.41 -1.68
C ILE A 106 -3.06 7.10 -1.63
N PHE A 107 -2.56 7.33 -0.43
CA PHE A 107 -1.23 7.85 -0.19
C PHE A 107 -0.55 7.05 0.92
N GLN A 108 0.68 6.65 0.66
CA GLN A 108 1.53 6.00 1.65
C GLN A 108 2.94 6.55 1.55
N PHE A 109 3.61 6.70 2.69
CA PHE A 109 4.98 7.16 2.77
C PHE A 109 5.74 6.39 3.85
N GLY A 110 6.94 5.94 3.51
CA GLY A 110 7.80 5.22 4.45
C GLY A 110 9.23 5.12 3.95
N ARG A 111 10.07 4.50 4.75
CA ARG A 111 11.38 4.06 4.26
C ARG A 111 11.18 3.00 3.19
N LEU A 112 12.14 2.91 2.29
CA LEU A 112 12.05 2.00 1.15
C LEU A 112 11.85 0.54 1.59
N GLU A 113 12.56 0.12 2.65
CA GLU A 113 12.50 -1.24 3.18
C GLU A 113 11.11 -1.55 3.75
N GLU A 114 10.49 -0.59 4.46
CA GLU A 114 9.14 -0.75 5.01
C GLU A 114 8.09 -0.77 3.90
N MET A 115 8.22 0.10 2.91
CA MET A 115 7.34 0.11 1.74
C MET A 115 7.47 -1.18 0.93
N GLU A 116 8.70 -1.70 0.78
CA GLU A 116 8.90 -3.01 0.15
C GLU A 116 8.21 -4.12 0.95
N LEU A 117 8.35 -4.12 2.26
CA LEU A 117 7.74 -5.13 3.13
C LEU A 117 6.21 -5.11 3.05
N PHE A 118 5.61 -3.93 2.95
CA PHE A 118 4.16 -3.76 2.80
C PHE A 118 3.65 -4.21 1.43
N TRP A 119 4.39 -3.90 0.35
CA TRP A 119 3.96 -4.15 -1.02
C TRP A 119 4.55 -5.41 -1.66
N LYS A 120 5.37 -6.17 -0.93
CA LYS A 120 5.95 -7.45 -1.36
C LYS A 120 4.94 -8.60 -1.34
N GLU A 121 3.68 -8.32 -1.27
CA GLU A 121 2.65 -9.33 -1.09
C GLU A 121 2.46 -10.21 -2.34
N SER A 122 2.10 -11.46 -2.09
CA SER A 122 1.56 -12.31 -3.13
C SER A 122 0.28 -11.69 -3.70
N TYR A 123 0.03 -11.94 -4.97
CA TYR A 123 -1.24 -11.55 -5.57
C TYR A 123 -2.42 -12.11 -4.78
N TRP A 124 -3.52 -11.36 -4.81
CA TRP A 124 -4.79 -11.87 -4.33
C TRP A 124 -5.10 -13.18 -5.01
N GLU A 125 -5.21 -14.24 -4.24
CA GLU A 125 -5.71 -15.54 -4.64
C GLU A 125 -7.06 -15.79 -3.96
N ASN A 126 -7.94 -16.55 -4.60
CA ASN A 126 -9.29 -16.82 -4.08
C ASN A 126 -9.31 -17.52 -2.71
N ASP A 127 -8.17 -18.03 -2.24
CA ASP A 127 -8.00 -18.65 -0.92
C ASP A 127 -8.08 -17.69 0.28
N ILE A 128 -8.13 -16.38 0.03
CA ILE A 128 -8.27 -15.38 1.08
C ILE A 128 -9.57 -15.53 1.86
N LYS A 129 -10.61 -16.07 1.26
CA LYS A 129 -11.81 -16.48 1.99
C LYS A 129 -11.49 -17.36 3.19
N LYS A 130 -10.41 -18.15 3.16
CA LYS A 130 -9.98 -18.99 4.30
C LYS A 130 -9.38 -18.19 5.45
N ILE A 131 -8.67 -17.10 5.18
CA ILE A 131 -8.11 -16.25 6.23
C ILE A 131 -9.23 -15.56 7.03
N TYR A 132 -10.34 -15.26 6.36
CA TYR A 132 -11.48 -14.57 6.91
C TYR A 132 -12.68 -15.49 7.18
N SER A 133 -12.60 -16.79 6.84
CA SER A 133 -13.69 -17.74 7.07
C SER A 133 -13.96 -17.89 8.57
N GLY A 134 -15.22 -17.74 8.95
CA GLY A 134 -15.67 -17.86 10.35
C GLY A 134 -15.49 -16.59 11.19
N LYS A 135 -14.96 -15.51 10.66
CA LYS A 135 -14.84 -14.23 11.37
C LYS A 135 -15.92 -13.30 10.86
N LYS A 136 -16.80 -12.86 11.77
CA LYS A 136 -17.73 -11.77 11.47
C LYS A 136 -16.90 -10.50 11.26
N ILE A 137 -16.52 -10.24 10.01
CA ILE A 137 -16.16 -8.89 9.63
C ILE A 137 -17.46 -8.11 9.73
N ILE A 138 -17.43 -7.02 10.47
CA ILE A 138 -18.60 -6.25 10.85
C ILE A 138 -19.52 -6.04 9.64
N ASN A 139 -20.80 -6.43 9.79
CA ASN A 139 -21.89 -6.18 8.85
C ASN A 139 -21.72 -6.77 7.45
N ASP A 140 -21.19 -7.99 7.29
CA ASP A 140 -21.02 -8.64 5.98
C ASP A 140 -20.24 -7.78 4.95
N THR A 141 -19.47 -6.81 5.44
CA THR A 141 -18.69 -5.91 4.58
C THR A 141 -17.65 -6.75 3.84
N PRO A 142 -17.62 -6.73 2.51
CA PRO A 142 -16.63 -7.47 1.76
C PRO A 142 -15.23 -7.00 2.16
N VAL A 143 -14.29 -7.93 2.25
CA VAL A 143 -12.89 -7.59 2.50
C VAL A 143 -12.42 -6.64 1.39
N VAL A 144 -12.13 -5.41 1.76
CA VAL A 144 -11.59 -4.43 0.81
C VAL A 144 -10.09 -4.62 0.63
N SER A 145 -9.57 -4.15 -0.49
CA SER A 145 -8.15 -4.29 -0.86
C SER A 145 -7.19 -3.82 0.23
N GLU A 146 -7.55 -2.74 0.91
CA GLU A 146 -6.74 -2.14 1.98
C GLU A 146 -6.63 -3.04 3.22
N ILE A 147 -7.73 -3.72 3.59
CA ILE A 147 -7.71 -4.70 4.68
C ILE A 147 -6.82 -5.89 4.31
N TYR A 148 -6.92 -6.37 3.07
CA TYR A 148 -6.07 -7.44 2.60
C TYR A 148 -4.59 -7.11 2.72
N LEU A 149 -4.16 -5.99 2.16
CA LEU A 149 -2.76 -5.57 2.21
C LEU A 149 -2.26 -5.43 3.64
N THR A 150 -3.03 -4.75 4.48
CA THR A 150 -2.63 -4.49 5.86
C THR A 150 -2.57 -5.77 6.70
N THR A 151 -3.54 -6.66 6.56
CA THR A 151 -3.53 -7.93 7.31
C THR A 151 -2.40 -8.84 6.88
N LYS A 152 -2.11 -8.94 5.58
CA LYS A 152 -0.96 -9.68 5.07
C LYS A 152 0.35 -9.12 5.61
N TYR A 153 0.51 -7.82 5.55
CA TYR A 153 1.67 -7.13 6.09
C TYR A 153 1.88 -7.42 7.59
N LEU A 154 0.82 -7.33 8.39
CA LEU A 154 0.89 -7.62 9.83
C LEU A 154 1.20 -9.09 10.11
N ILE A 155 0.63 -10.03 9.33
CA ILE A 155 0.96 -11.46 9.43
C ILE A 155 2.44 -11.69 9.11
N ASN A 156 2.98 -11.05 8.07
CA ASN A 156 4.40 -11.16 7.73
C ASN A 156 5.31 -10.59 8.83
N LEU A 157 4.84 -9.58 9.56
CA LEU A 157 5.49 -9.06 10.76
C LEU A 157 5.27 -9.94 12.00
N LYS A 158 4.60 -11.09 11.87
CA LYS A 158 4.28 -12.04 12.94
C LYS A 158 3.37 -11.46 14.04
N TYR A 159 2.51 -10.51 13.67
CA TYR A 159 1.45 -10.08 14.57
C TYR A 159 0.31 -11.10 14.60
N VAL A 160 -0.23 -11.33 15.80
CA VAL A 160 -1.48 -12.07 15.98
C VAL A 160 -2.63 -11.09 15.79
N LEU A 161 -3.44 -11.32 14.76
CA LEU A 161 -4.56 -10.44 14.47
C LEU A 161 -5.73 -10.73 15.43
N LYS A 162 -6.27 -9.66 16.01
CA LYS A 162 -7.46 -9.70 16.84
C LYS A 162 -8.62 -9.09 16.06
N TRP A 163 -9.76 -9.75 16.08
CA TRP A 163 -10.94 -9.35 15.31
C TRP A 163 -12.11 -8.88 16.18
N ASP A 164 -11.89 -8.82 17.49
CA ASP A 164 -12.91 -8.36 18.44
C ASP A 164 -12.94 -6.83 18.45
N LEU A 165 -14.14 -6.28 18.31
CA LEU A 165 -14.36 -4.82 18.30
C LEU A 165 -13.87 -4.11 19.55
N GLU A 166 -13.90 -4.78 20.69
CA GLU A 166 -13.43 -4.26 21.98
C GLU A 166 -11.94 -3.91 22.00
N CYS A 167 -11.18 -4.41 21.01
CA CYS A 167 -9.75 -4.15 20.93
C CYS A 167 -9.39 -2.86 20.18
N TRP A 168 -10.37 -2.11 19.68
CA TRP A 168 -10.16 -0.96 18.77
C TRP A 168 -10.51 0.39 19.38
N TRP A 169 -10.84 0.45 20.66
CA TRP A 169 -11.17 1.67 21.42
C TRP A 169 -10.06 2.07 22.38
#